data_3ef9b54e4e8d647b2f7cfe5445effa20
#
_entry.id   3ef9b54e4e8d647b2f7cfe5445effa20
#
_cell.length_a   1.000
_cell.length_b   1.000
_cell.length_c   1.000
_cell.angle_alpha   90.00
_cell.angle_beta   90.00
_cell.angle_gamma   90.00
#
_symmetry.space_group_name_H-M   'P 1'
#
loop_
_entity.id
_entity.type
_entity.pdbx_description
1 polymer ?
#
loop_
_entity_poly.entity_id
_entity_poly.type
_entity_poly.pdbx_seq_one_letter_code
_entity_poly.pdbx_strand_id
1 'polypeptide(L)'
;MKVKRYVSFYILLPIVLEFLIEALSRKSMIAAVKYAINSPLLFAFNTLIIMLTLSIAMFFKREVFALTTISVVWIIFGIVNFVILHFRVTPFSAVDFTLIKSAISVSSHYLNLFTIAMIIVAIFVVLIGLICLFRKAPVNEQHGHRKIIFSILCCLTLGVAIIALHRSSNSVQALSTHYTNISEAYENYGFAYCFANSILDTGIKKPEDYSKQSVKKITKALKDEKNTDIRLD
;
A
#
# COMPACT_ATOMS: atom_id res chain seq x y z
N MET A 1 -19.15 7.66 -28.58
CA MET A 1 -19.40 6.41 -27.81
C MET A 1 -18.16 5.80 -27.19
N LYS A 2 -17.00 5.73 -27.89
CA LYS A 2 -15.74 5.15 -27.35
C LYS A 2 -15.18 5.89 -26.12
N VAL A 3 -15.17 7.22 -26.10
CA VAL A 3 -14.60 8.02 -25.00
C VAL A 3 -15.34 7.81 -23.66
N LYS A 4 -16.69 7.78 -23.68
CA LYS A 4 -17.48 7.49 -22.45
C LYS A 4 -17.14 6.13 -21.85
N ARG A 5 -16.89 5.12 -22.67
CA ARG A 5 -16.57 3.75 -22.22
C ARG A 5 -15.18 3.68 -21.56
N TYR A 6 -14.20 4.45 -22.04
CA TYR A 6 -12.88 4.54 -21.43
C TYR A 6 -12.93 5.26 -20.08
N VAL A 7 -13.63 6.39 -19.99
CA VAL A 7 -13.76 7.14 -18.72
C VAL A 7 -14.47 6.30 -17.65
N SER A 8 -15.56 5.59 -18.00
CA SER A 8 -16.25 4.70 -17.07
C SER A 8 -15.34 3.58 -16.54
N PHE A 9 -14.45 3.06 -17.39
CA PHE A 9 -13.51 2.01 -16.99
C PHE A 9 -12.46 2.52 -15.98
N TYR A 10 -11.91 3.73 -16.17
CA TYR A 10 -10.97 4.35 -15.24
C TYR A 10 -11.59 4.72 -13.89
N ILE A 11 -12.90 4.84 -13.80
CA ILE A 11 -13.61 5.09 -12.54
C ILE A 11 -14.00 3.75 -11.88
N LEU A 12 -14.54 2.80 -12.63
CA LEU A 12 -15.06 1.56 -12.09
C LEU A 12 -13.94 0.61 -11.62
N LEU A 13 -12.84 0.53 -12.38
CA LEU A 13 -11.74 -0.38 -12.07
C LEU A 13 -11.11 -0.11 -10.69
N PRO A 14 -10.74 1.13 -10.31
CA PRO A 14 -10.19 1.39 -8.98
C PRO A 14 -11.18 1.10 -7.85
N ILE A 15 -12.49 1.32 -8.05
CA ILE A 15 -13.53 0.98 -7.07
C ILE A 15 -13.57 -0.54 -6.84
N VAL A 16 -13.54 -1.31 -7.91
CA VAL A 16 -13.55 -2.79 -7.83
C VAL A 16 -12.26 -3.29 -7.18
N LEU A 17 -11.10 -2.73 -7.55
CA LEU A 17 -9.81 -3.10 -6.95
C LEU A 17 -9.80 -2.79 -5.45
N GLU A 18 -10.22 -1.60 -5.04
CA GLU A 18 -10.29 -1.22 -3.63
C GLU A 18 -11.19 -2.18 -2.85
N PHE A 19 -12.39 -2.46 -3.38
CA PHE A 19 -13.31 -3.40 -2.76
C PHE A 19 -12.70 -4.80 -2.59
N LEU A 20 -12.00 -5.31 -3.61
CA LEU A 20 -11.34 -6.61 -3.55
C LEU A 20 -10.20 -6.63 -2.53
N ILE A 21 -9.39 -5.57 -2.47
CA ILE A 21 -8.27 -5.43 -1.53
C ILE A 21 -8.82 -5.37 -0.10
N GLU A 22 -9.87 -4.58 0.15
CA GLU A 22 -10.51 -4.52 1.46
C GLU A 22 -11.16 -5.83 1.87
N ALA A 23 -11.77 -6.57 0.93
CA ALA A 23 -12.32 -7.89 1.21
C ALA A 23 -11.23 -8.90 1.61
N LEU A 24 -10.05 -8.84 0.97
CA LEU A 24 -8.90 -9.64 1.33
C LEU A 24 -8.32 -9.20 2.69
N SER A 25 -8.14 -7.91 2.91
CA SER A 25 -7.61 -7.35 4.15
C SER A 25 -8.46 -7.70 5.37
N ARG A 26 -9.78 -7.64 5.23
CA ARG A 26 -10.76 -7.95 6.28
C ARG A 26 -11.15 -9.43 6.33
N LYS A 27 -10.60 -10.27 5.43
CA LYS A 27 -10.93 -11.70 5.30
C LYS A 27 -12.43 -11.97 5.13
N SER A 28 -13.19 -10.98 4.67
CA SER A 28 -14.67 -11.04 4.55
C SER A 28 -15.21 -10.02 3.57
N MET A 29 -15.95 -10.49 2.58
CA MET A 29 -16.69 -9.63 1.64
C MET A 29 -17.73 -8.76 2.36
N ILE A 30 -18.42 -9.33 3.36
CA ILE A 30 -19.44 -8.61 4.13
C ILE A 30 -18.80 -7.47 4.94
N ALA A 31 -17.62 -7.72 5.52
CA ALA A 31 -16.87 -6.68 6.26
C ALA A 31 -16.42 -5.54 5.33
N ALA A 32 -16.00 -5.85 4.10
CA ALA A 32 -15.66 -4.84 3.10
C ALA A 32 -16.86 -3.99 2.69
N VAL A 33 -18.05 -4.60 2.49
CA VAL A 33 -19.28 -3.86 2.23
C VAL A 33 -19.65 -2.96 3.41
N LYS A 34 -19.57 -3.47 4.64
CA LYS A 34 -19.82 -2.67 5.86
C LYS A 34 -18.86 -1.48 5.96
N TYR A 35 -17.59 -1.69 5.66
CA TYR A 35 -16.59 -0.61 5.63
C TYR A 35 -16.96 0.45 4.60
N ALA A 36 -17.27 0.06 3.36
CA ALA A 36 -17.65 1.00 2.31
C ALA A 36 -18.92 1.82 2.65
N ILE A 37 -19.87 1.22 3.38
CA ILE A 37 -21.11 1.90 3.79
C ILE A 37 -20.88 2.79 5.02
N ASN A 38 -20.15 2.30 6.03
CA ASN A 38 -19.96 3.01 7.30
C ASN A 38 -18.92 4.13 7.20
N SER A 39 -17.94 3.97 6.29
CA SER A 39 -16.84 4.91 6.09
C SER A 39 -16.66 5.28 4.61
N PRO A 40 -17.69 5.85 3.95
CA PRO A 40 -17.66 6.08 2.50
C PRO A 40 -16.57 7.05 2.08
N LEU A 41 -16.24 8.04 2.92
CA LEU A 41 -15.17 9.00 2.66
C LEU A 41 -13.80 8.33 2.62
N LEU A 42 -13.53 7.41 3.56
CA LEU A 42 -12.27 6.67 3.62
C LEU A 42 -12.16 5.67 2.47
N PHE A 43 -13.25 4.98 2.15
CA PHE A 43 -13.30 4.10 0.97
C PHE A 43 -13.05 4.88 -0.33
N ALA A 44 -13.67 6.05 -0.50
CA ALA A 44 -13.42 6.92 -1.64
C ALA A 44 -11.97 7.42 -1.68
N PHE A 45 -11.38 7.72 -0.53
CA PHE A 45 -9.99 8.17 -0.42
C PHE A 45 -9.00 7.08 -0.85
N ASN A 46 -9.20 5.84 -0.39
CA ASN A 46 -8.41 4.69 -0.82
C ASN A 46 -8.57 4.43 -2.33
N THR A 47 -9.81 4.52 -2.83
CA THR A 47 -10.09 4.42 -4.28
C THR A 47 -9.33 5.48 -5.09
N LEU A 48 -9.24 6.73 -4.60
CA LEU A 48 -8.49 7.79 -5.27
C LEU A 48 -6.98 7.52 -5.31
N ILE A 49 -6.41 6.91 -4.27
CA ILE A 49 -4.99 6.50 -4.25
C ILE A 49 -4.75 5.45 -5.35
N ILE A 50 -5.59 4.42 -5.44
CA ILE A 50 -5.50 3.41 -6.50
C ILE A 50 -5.69 4.06 -7.88
N MET A 51 -6.68 4.94 -8.03
CA MET A 51 -6.96 5.66 -9.27
C MET A 51 -5.79 6.52 -9.71
N LEU A 52 -5.09 7.17 -8.77
CA LEU A 52 -3.88 7.94 -9.06
C LEU A 52 -2.77 7.06 -9.65
N THR A 53 -2.54 5.88 -9.07
CA THR A 53 -1.53 4.94 -9.60
C THR A 53 -1.94 4.38 -10.96
N LEU A 54 -3.22 4.07 -11.18
CA LEU A 54 -3.75 3.61 -12.45
C LEU A 54 -3.67 4.69 -13.55
N SER A 55 -3.79 5.97 -13.19
CA SER A 55 -3.67 7.07 -14.14
C SER A 55 -2.27 7.16 -14.77
N ILE A 56 -1.24 6.60 -14.13
CA ILE A 56 0.11 6.47 -14.69
C ILE A 56 0.10 5.64 -15.98
N ALA A 57 -0.83 4.69 -16.12
CA ALA A 57 -0.96 3.89 -17.34
C ALA A 57 -1.22 4.74 -18.60
N MET A 58 -1.84 5.92 -18.43
CA MET A 58 -2.13 6.84 -19.54
C MET A 58 -0.87 7.39 -20.22
N PHE A 59 0.28 7.37 -19.54
CA PHE A 59 1.57 7.80 -20.09
C PHE A 59 2.18 6.78 -21.05
N PHE A 60 1.70 5.54 -21.04
CA PHE A 60 2.27 4.47 -21.86
C PHE A 60 1.55 4.33 -23.21
N LYS A 61 2.30 4.02 -24.26
CA LYS A 61 1.73 3.70 -25.59
C LYS A 61 0.83 2.46 -25.55
N ARG A 62 1.17 1.47 -24.69
CA ARG A 62 0.38 0.26 -24.43
C ARG A 62 -0.42 0.42 -23.12
N GLU A 63 -1.36 1.34 -23.13
CA GLU A 63 -2.14 1.74 -21.97
C GLU A 63 -2.83 0.57 -21.27
N VAL A 64 -3.47 -0.32 -22.06
CA VAL A 64 -4.16 -1.51 -21.52
C VAL A 64 -3.19 -2.44 -20.79
N PHE A 65 -2.00 -2.64 -21.34
CA PHE A 65 -0.98 -3.44 -20.66
C PHE A 65 -0.52 -2.79 -19.35
N ALA A 66 -0.19 -1.50 -19.38
CA ALA A 66 0.25 -0.78 -18.18
C ALA A 66 -0.84 -0.78 -17.09
N LEU A 67 -2.09 -0.54 -17.47
CA LEU A 67 -3.22 -0.53 -16.58
C LEU A 67 -3.46 -1.90 -15.94
N THR A 68 -3.40 -2.98 -16.73
CA THR A 68 -3.52 -4.35 -16.20
C THR A 68 -2.34 -4.70 -15.28
N THR A 69 -1.12 -4.29 -15.64
CA THR A 69 0.07 -4.54 -14.80
C THR A 69 -0.06 -3.86 -13.45
N ILE A 70 -0.47 -2.60 -13.39
CA ILE A 70 -0.68 -1.87 -12.13
C ILE A 70 -1.80 -2.52 -11.31
N SER A 71 -2.89 -2.94 -11.97
CA SER A 71 -3.99 -3.65 -11.29
C SER A 71 -3.53 -4.97 -10.68
N VAL A 72 -2.72 -5.75 -11.41
CA VAL A 72 -2.14 -7.01 -10.92
C VAL A 72 -1.24 -6.75 -9.71
N VAL A 73 -0.44 -5.69 -9.71
CA VAL A 73 0.41 -5.31 -8.55
C VAL A 73 -0.45 -5.02 -7.33
N TRP A 74 -1.55 -4.28 -7.45
CA TRP A 74 -2.48 -4.02 -6.35
C TRP A 74 -3.14 -5.29 -5.82
N ILE A 75 -3.56 -6.20 -6.70
CA ILE A 75 -4.11 -7.50 -6.31
C ILE A 75 -3.05 -8.34 -5.58
N ILE A 76 -1.81 -8.35 -6.06
CA ILE A 76 -0.70 -9.05 -5.38
C ILE A 76 -0.50 -8.47 -3.97
N PHE A 77 -0.50 -7.14 -3.80
CA PHE A 77 -0.39 -6.52 -2.47
C PHE A 77 -1.55 -6.93 -1.56
N GLY A 78 -2.78 -6.98 -2.07
CA GLY A 78 -3.94 -7.48 -1.33
C GLY A 78 -3.79 -8.94 -0.91
N ILE A 79 -3.33 -9.80 -1.81
CA ILE A 79 -3.09 -11.23 -1.53
C ILE A 79 -1.96 -11.39 -0.50
N VAL A 80 -0.84 -10.68 -0.67
CA VAL A 80 0.28 -10.70 0.27
C VAL A 80 -0.17 -10.26 1.66
N ASN A 81 -0.96 -9.19 1.75
CA ASN A 81 -1.52 -8.74 3.02
C ASN A 81 -2.43 -9.80 3.65
N PHE A 82 -3.32 -10.40 2.86
CA PHE A 82 -4.18 -11.50 3.33
C PHE A 82 -3.38 -12.67 3.90
N VAL A 83 -2.33 -13.09 3.20
CA VAL A 83 -1.44 -14.18 3.64
C VAL A 83 -0.69 -13.79 4.92
N ILE A 84 -0.11 -12.59 4.96
CA ILE A 84 0.61 -12.09 6.13
C ILE A 84 -0.29 -12.04 7.37
N LEU A 85 -1.52 -11.54 7.23
CA LEU A 85 -2.50 -11.49 8.31
C LEU A 85 -2.97 -12.88 8.79
N HIS A 86 -2.62 -13.95 8.08
CA HIS A 86 -2.82 -15.32 8.57
C HIS A 86 -1.75 -15.76 9.56
N PHE A 87 -0.53 -15.23 9.42
CA PHE A 87 0.62 -15.62 10.26
C PHE A 87 0.94 -14.60 11.37
N ARG A 88 0.57 -13.33 11.18
CA ARG A 88 0.81 -12.27 12.16
C ARG A 88 -0.35 -11.28 12.23
N VAL A 89 -0.42 -10.50 13.30
CA VAL A 89 -1.46 -9.49 13.50
C VAL A 89 -1.20 -8.23 12.66
N THR A 90 0.07 -7.87 12.45
CA THR A 90 0.43 -6.63 11.73
C THR A 90 0.27 -6.80 10.21
N PRO A 91 -0.43 -5.87 9.52
CA PRO A 91 -0.64 -5.89 8.08
C PRO A 91 0.65 -5.69 7.29
N PHE A 92 0.58 -5.96 5.98
CA PHE A 92 1.66 -5.71 5.03
C PHE A 92 1.91 -4.21 4.86
N SER A 93 3.15 -3.80 4.99
CA SER A 93 3.59 -2.41 4.92
C SER A 93 4.89 -2.27 4.09
N ALA A 94 5.26 -1.04 3.75
CA ALA A 94 6.49 -0.79 2.99
C ALA A 94 7.76 -1.26 3.72
N VAL A 95 7.75 -1.30 5.06
CA VAL A 95 8.87 -1.81 5.86
C VAL A 95 9.15 -3.29 5.56
N ASP A 96 8.12 -4.07 5.20
CA ASP A 96 8.28 -5.49 4.89
C ASP A 96 9.21 -5.74 3.68
N PHE A 97 9.33 -4.79 2.76
CA PHE A 97 10.30 -4.89 1.67
C PHE A 97 11.75 -4.91 2.17
N THR A 98 12.05 -4.23 3.27
CA THR A 98 13.37 -4.24 3.90
C THR A 98 13.67 -5.57 4.58
N LEU A 99 12.62 -6.29 5.00
CA LEU A 99 12.69 -7.55 5.73
C LEU A 99 12.66 -8.79 4.81
N ILE A 100 12.53 -8.61 3.48
CA ILE A 100 12.42 -9.73 2.52
C ILE A 100 13.56 -10.73 2.66
N LYS A 101 14.81 -10.26 2.82
CA LYS A 101 15.97 -11.17 3.00
C LYS A 101 15.83 -12.05 4.24
N SER A 102 15.40 -11.45 5.35
CA SER A 102 15.16 -12.19 6.61
C SER A 102 13.95 -13.12 6.48
N ALA A 103 12.90 -12.69 5.80
CA ALA A 103 11.73 -13.52 5.55
C ALA A 103 12.07 -14.76 4.71
N ILE A 104 12.90 -14.62 3.66
CA ILE A 104 13.35 -15.75 2.83
C ILE A 104 14.18 -16.73 3.66
N SER A 105 15.09 -16.26 4.52
CA SER A 105 15.93 -17.16 5.34
C SER A 105 15.13 -17.98 6.35
N VAL A 106 13.98 -17.46 6.80
CA VAL A 106 13.10 -18.14 7.79
C VAL A 106 12.00 -18.93 7.10
N SER A 107 11.68 -18.63 5.84
CA SER A 107 10.56 -19.23 5.10
C SER A 107 10.66 -20.75 4.98
N SER A 108 11.87 -21.30 4.90
CA SER A 108 12.12 -22.75 4.84
C SER A 108 11.59 -23.53 6.06
N HIS A 109 11.38 -22.85 7.20
CA HIS A 109 10.84 -23.45 8.41
C HIS A 109 9.29 -23.44 8.44
N TYR A 110 8.65 -22.57 7.65
CA TYR A 110 7.20 -22.40 7.62
C TYR A 110 6.53 -22.89 6.34
N LEU A 111 7.29 -22.96 5.24
CA LEU A 111 6.76 -23.35 3.93
C LEU A 111 7.31 -24.74 3.55
N ASN A 112 6.41 -25.66 3.27
CA ASN A 112 6.81 -26.96 2.71
C ASN A 112 7.16 -26.79 1.21
N LEU A 113 7.89 -27.78 0.66
CA LEU A 113 8.33 -27.77 -0.73
C LEU A 113 7.16 -27.62 -1.73
N PHE A 114 6.02 -28.22 -1.43
CA PHE A 114 4.82 -28.12 -2.27
C PHE A 114 4.27 -26.69 -2.32
N THR A 115 4.20 -26.00 -1.18
CA THR A 115 3.75 -24.59 -1.13
C THR A 115 4.70 -23.68 -1.89
N ILE A 116 6.01 -23.89 -1.76
CA ILE A 116 7.02 -23.13 -2.52
C ILE A 116 6.84 -23.34 -4.02
N ALA A 117 6.67 -24.59 -4.46
CA ALA A 117 6.43 -24.92 -5.86
C ALA A 117 5.15 -24.25 -6.39
N MET A 118 4.06 -24.28 -5.62
CA MET A 118 2.81 -23.60 -5.98
C MET A 118 2.99 -22.09 -6.16
N ILE A 119 3.73 -21.42 -5.26
CA ILE A 119 4.03 -19.99 -5.36
C ILE A 119 4.83 -19.69 -6.63
N ILE A 120 5.86 -20.49 -6.91
CA ILE A 120 6.69 -20.34 -8.11
C ILE A 120 5.82 -20.49 -9.37
N VAL A 121 4.99 -21.51 -9.45
CA VAL A 121 4.07 -21.73 -10.57
C VAL A 121 3.12 -20.53 -10.73
N ALA A 122 2.53 -20.03 -9.64
CA ALA A 122 1.66 -18.86 -9.69
C ALA A 122 2.37 -17.62 -10.25
N ILE A 123 3.62 -17.36 -9.82
CA ILE A 123 4.44 -16.27 -10.35
C ILE A 123 4.68 -16.45 -11.86
N PHE A 124 5.04 -17.66 -12.31
CA PHE A 124 5.25 -17.94 -13.74
C PHE A 124 3.97 -17.73 -14.56
N VAL A 125 2.81 -18.17 -14.07
CA VAL A 125 1.53 -17.97 -14.74
C VAL A 125 1.22 -16.48 -14.92
N VAL A 126 1.42 -15.69 -13.86
CA VAL A 126 1.23 -14.22 -13.93
C VAL A 126 2.19 -13.58 -14.94
N LEU A 127 3.48 -13.95 -14.91
CA LEU A 127 4.48 -13.41 -15.84
C LEU A 127 4.17 -13.78 -17.29
N ILE A 128 3.82 -15.03 -17.57
CA ILE A 128 3.41 -15.46 -18.91
C ILE A 128 2.17 -14.70 -19.37
N GLY A 129 1.18 -14.55 -18.50
CA GLY A 129 -0.03 -13.76 -18.76
C GLY A 129 0.29 -12.31 -19.13
N LEU A 130 1.18 -11.66 -18.39
CA LEU A 130 1.63 -10.29 -18.68
C LEU A 130 2.41 -10.20 -20.00
N ILE A 131 3.28 -11.18 -20.30
CA ILE A 131 4.01 -11.23 -21.58
C ILE A 131 3.05 -11.41 -22.76
N CYS A 132 2.08 -12.32 -22.64
CA CYS A 132 1.05 -12.53 -23.65
C CYS A 132 0.20 -11.27 -23.85
N LEU A 133 -0.17 -10.62 -22.76
CA LEU A 133 -0.92 -9.36 -22.81
C LEU A 133 -0.08 -8.25 -23.47
N PHE A 134 1.20 -8.13 -23.13
CA PHE A 134 2.10 -7.16 -23.76
C PHE A 134 2.16 -7.32 -25.29
N ARG A 135 2.22 -8.58 -25.78
CA ARG A 135 2.24 -8.87 -27.21
C ARG A 135 0.91 -8.53 -27.89
N LYS A 136 -0.22 -8.77 -27.23
CA LYS A 136 -1.58 -8.58 -27.78
C LYS A 136 -2.17 -7.20 -27.52
N ALA A 137 -1.65 -6.45 -26.54
CA ALA A 137 -2.18 -5.15 -26.17
C ALA A 137 -2.07 -4.15 -27.32
N PRO A 138 -3.15 -3.46 -27.68
CA PRO A 138 -3.15 -2.47 -28.73
C PRO A 138 -2.19 -1.32 -28.39
N VAL A 139 -1.44 -0.88 -29.40
CA VAL A 139 -0.62 0.32 -29.32
C VAL A 139 -1.51 1.51 -29.63
N ASN A 140 -1.55 2.49 -28.75
CA ASN A 140 -2.30 3.71 -29.00
C ASN A 140 -1.49 4.65 -29.90
N GLU A 141 -1.86 4.73 -31.18
CA GLU A 141 -1.21 5.58 -32.17
C GLU A 141 -1.42 7.08 -31.91
N GLN A 142 -2.48 7.43 -31.17
CA GLN A 142 -2.77 8.82 -30.80
C GLN A 142 -1.99 9.28 -29.54
N HIS A 143 -0.86 8.61 -29.25
CA HIS A 143 0.02 8.97 -28.13
C HIS A 143 0.87 10.20 -28.49
N GLY A 144 0.22 11.35 -28.57
CA GLY A 144 0.85 12.65 -28.85
C GLY A 144 0.92 13.55 -27.61
N HIS A 145 1.55 14.71 -27.78
CA HIS A 145 1.71 15.71 -26.70
C HIS A 145 0.40 16.04 -25.96
N ARG A 146 -0.73 16.11 -26.68
CA ARG A 146 -2.05 16.37 -26.08
C ARG A 146 -2.46 15.33 -25.05
N LYS A 147 -2.21 14.04 -25.33
CA LYS A 147 -2.53 12.95 -24.40
C LYS A 147 -1.64 13.01 -23.17
N ILE A 148 -0.36 13.30 -23.34
CA ILE A 148 0.60 13.44 -22.24
C ILE A 148 0.19 14.61 -21.33
N ILE A 149 -0.14 15.76 -21.90
CA ILE A 149 -0.63 16.92 -21.13
C ILE A 149 -1.91 16.58 -20.36
N PHE A 150 -2.86 15.90 -21.02
CA PHE A 150 -4.09 15.46 -20.36
C PHE A 150 -3.81 14.49 -19.20
N SER A 151 -2.88 13.54 -19.38
CA SER A 151 -2.47 12.60 -18.33
C SER A 151 -1.83 13.31 -17.15
N ILE A 152 -0.95 14.29 -17.40
CA ILE A 152 -0.34 15.12 -16.35
C ILE A 152 -1.43 15.87 -15.58
N LEU A 153 -2.36 16.50 -16.29
CA LEU A 153 -3.46 17.24 -15.66
C LEU A 153 -4.34 16.32 -14.81
N CYS A 154 -4.65 15.12 -15.30
CA CYS A 154 -5.41 14.11 -14.56
C CYS A 154 -4.67 13.68 -13.28
N CYS A 155 -3.38 13.38 -13.36
CA CYS A 155 -2.58 13.03 -12.18
C CYS A 155 -2.50 14.20 -11.17
N LEU A 156 -2.34 15.44 -11.64
CA LEU A 156 -2.30 16.62 -10.77
C LEU A 156 -3.65 16.85 -10.09
N THR A 157 -4.76 16.74 -10.81
CA THR A 157 -6.10 16.92 -10.21
C THR A 157 -6.42 15.85 -9.17
N LEU A 158 -6.04 14.58 -9.43
CA LEU A 158 -6.18 13.50 -8.46
C LEU A 158 -5.27 13.71 -7.24
N GLY A 159 -4.03 14.12 -7.44
CA GLY A 159 -3.10 14.45 -6.36
C GLY A 159 -3.62 15.58 -5.48
N VAL A 160 -4.13 16.66 -6.08
CA VAL A 160 -4.75 17.77 -5.34
C VAL A 160 -5.99 17.31 -4.59
N ALA A 161 -6.85 16.46 -5.19
CA ALA A 161 -8.03 15.91 -4.53
C ALA A 161 -7.65 15.06 -3.30
N ILE A 162 -6.61 14.24 -3.40
CA ILE A 162 -6.08 13.43 -2.28
C ILE A 162 -5.56 14.36 -1.16
N ILE A 163 -4.77 15.38 -1.48
CA ILE A 163 -4.25 16.34 -0.50
C ILE A 163 -5.39 17.12 0.16
N ALA A 164 -6.37 17.58 -0.61
CA ALA A 164 -7.53 18.31 -0.09
C ALA A 164 -8.36 17.45 0.86
N LEU A 165 -8.65 16.20 0.49
CA LEU A 165 -9.34 15.25 1.34
C LEU A 165 -8.55 14.91 2.60
N HIS A 166 -7.23 14.70 2.49
CA HIS A 166 -6.36 14.46 3.64
C HIS A 166 -6.40 15.64 4.63
N ARG A 167 -6.27 16.87 4.14
CA ARG A 167 -6.37 18.07 4.98
C ARG A 167 -7.74 18.23 5.63
N SER A 168 -8.80 18.01 4.88
CA SER A 168 -10.17 18.07 5.39
C SER A 168 -10.41 17.00 6.47
N SER A 169 -9.93 15.78 6.27
CA SER A 169 -10.03 14.69 7.23
C SER A 169 -9.19 14.91 8.50
N ASN A 170 -8.01 15.52 8.39
CA ASN A 170 -7.19 15.88 9.55
C ASN A 170 -7.85 16.98 10.40
N SER A 171 -8.57 17.91 9.77
CA SER A 171 -9.35 18.94 10.48
C SER A 171 -10.49 18.34 11.32
N VAL A 172 -10.97 17.14 10.95
CA VAL A 172 -12.03 16.40 11.65
C VAL A 172 -11.43 15.27 12.55
N GLN A 173 -10.10 15.20 12.69
CA GLN A 173 -9.38 14.09 13.38
C GLN A 173 -9.69 12.69 12.80
N ALA A 174 -10.16 12.61 11.56
CA ALA A 174 -10.56 11.38 10.92
C ALA A 174 -9.37 10.57 10.36
N LEU A 175 -8.21 11.19 10.15
CA LEU A 175 -6.98 10.54 9.68
C LEU A 175 -5.82 10.86 10.60
N SER A 176 -5.17 9.84 11.12
CA SER A 176 -3.93 9.95 11.89
C SER A 176 -2.74 9.52 11.05
N THR A 177 -1.64 10.26 11.12
CA THR A 177 -0.36 9.90 10.47
C THR A 177 0.53 9.07 11.39
N HIS A 178 0.31 9.13 12.70
CA HIS A 178 1.01 8.34 13.71
C HIS A 178 0.05 7.35 14.35
N TYR A 179 0.30 6.08 14.14
CA TYR A 179 -0.54 5.00 14.66
C TYR A 179 0.07 4.42 15.94
N THR A 180 -0.70 4.42 17.01
CA THR A 180 -0.36 3.65 18.23
C THR A 180 -0.52 2.15 17.99
N ASN A 181 -1.48 1.77 17.14
CA ASN A 181 -1.71 0.39 16.72
C ASN A 181 -1.89 0.32 15.19
N ILE A 182 -0.91 -0.27 14.51
CA ILE A 182 -0.90 -0.39 13.05
C ILE A 182 -2.08 -1.25 12.55
N SER A 183 -2.45 -2.31 13.26
CA SER A 183 -3.56 -3.19 12.88
C SER A 183 -4.89 -2.44 12.87
N GLU A 184 -5.15 -1.69 13.92
CA GLU A 184 -6.34 -0.86 14.07
C GLU A 184 -6.39 0.25 13.01
N ALA A 185 -5.23 0.82 12.67
CA ALA A 185 -5.14 1.81 11.61
C ALA A 185 -5.60 1.25 10.24
N TYR A 186 -5.17 0.04 9.89
CA TYR A 186 -5.59 -0.60 8.63
C TYR A 186 -7.09 -0.97 8.62
N GLU A 187 -7.65 -1.35 9.77
CA GLU A 187 -9.08 -1.56 9.90
C GLU A 187 -9.88 -0.27 9.75
N ASN A 188 -9.43 0.81 10.36
CA ASN A 188 -10.16 2.08 10.36
C ASN A 188 -9.98 2.86 9.05
N TYR A 189 -8.75 2.94 8.52
CA TYR A 189 -8.42 3.82 7.39
C TYR A 189 -8.35 3.12 6.04
N GLY A 190 -8.26 1.80 6.01
CA GLY A 190 -8.14 1.00 4.80
C GLY A 190 -6.70 0.74 4.38
N PHE A 191 -6.55 -0.29 3.52
CA PHE A 191 -5.23 -0.81 3.13
C PHE A 191 -4.43 0.18 2.29
N ALA A 192 -5.03 0.73 1.21
CA ALA A 192 -4.29 1.54 0.25
C ALA A 192 -3.71 2.82 0.88
N TYR A 193 -4.47 3.46 1.77
CA TYR A 193 -4.00 4.63 2.52
C TYR A 193 -2.85 4.27 3.48
N CYS A 194 -3.05 3.26 4.32
CA CYS A 194 -2.03 2.90 5.31
C CYS A 194 -0.75 2.40 4.65
N PHE A 195 -0.85 1.64 3.55
CA PHE A 195 0.29 1.20 2.77
C PHE A 195 1.02 2.39 2.12
N ALA A 196 0.29 3.32 1.48
CA ALA A 196 0.89 4.53 0.91
C ALA A 196 1.57 5.39 1.99
N ASN A 197 0.92 5.54 3.15
CA ASN A 197 1.51 6.26 4.29
C ASN A 197 2.79 5.57 4.80
N SER A 198 2.84 4.25 4.84
CA SER A 198 4.03 3.50 5.25
C SER A 198 5.24 3.69 4.30
N ILE A 199 5.00 4.05 3.03
CA ILE A 199 6.08 4.42 2.08
C ILE A 199 6.61 5.82 2.40
N LEU A 200 5.74 6.74 2.82
CA LEU A 200 6.07 8.13 3.10
C LEU A 200 6.63 8.31 4.52
N ASP A 201 6.25 7.42 5.44
CA ASP A 201 6.72 7.43 6.82
C ASP A 201 8.14 6.88 6.89
N THR A 202 9.09 7.76 7.10
CA THR A 202 10.52 7.42 7.25
C THR A 202 10.86 6.82 8.62
N GLY A 203 9.85 6.42 9.41
CA GLY A 203 10.00 5.85 10.74
C GLY A 203 10.14 6.90 11.85
N ILE A 204 10.48 6.45 13.04
CA ILE A 204 10.63 7.32 14.21
C ILE A 204 11.73 8.34 13.94
N LYS A 205 11.36 9.62 13.87
CA LYS A 205 12.35 10.70 13.78
C LYS A 205 13.25 10.64 15.00
N LYS A 206 14.57 10.71 14.77
CA LYS A 206 15.50 10.84 15.87
C LYS A 206 15.07 12.03 16.74
N PRO A 207 14.99 11.89 18.07
CA PRO A 207 14.78 13.02 18.95
C PRO A 207 15.83 14.11 18.65
N GLU A 208 15.43 15.39 18.70
CA GLU A 208 16.32 16.52 18.37
C GLU A 208 17.61 16.50 19.22
N ASP A 209 17.53 15.99 20.45
CA ASP A 209 18.65 15.83 21.37
C ASP A 209 19.41 14.51 21.23
N TYR A 210 19.16 13.70 20.19
CA TYR A 210 19.84 12.41 20.01
C TYR A 210 21.29 12.61 19.58
N SER A 211 22.20 12.60 20.53
CA SER A 211 23.63 12.64 20.31
C SER A 211 24.35 11.51 21.06
N LYS A 212 25.54 11.13 20.60
CA LYS A 212 26.39 10.17 21.36
C LYS A 212 26.65 10.62 22.81
N GLN A 213 26.64 11.94 23.06
CA GLN A 213 26.82 12.51 24.39
C GLN A 213 25.57 12.31 25.26
N SER A 214 24.37 12.52 24.71
CA SER A 214 23.10 12.30 25.42
C SER A 214 22.92 10.83 25.80
N VAL A 215 23.24 9.90 24.87
CA VAL A 215 23.21 8.46 25.15
C VAL A 215 24.21 8.08 26.22
N LYS A 216 25.44 8.62 26.18
CA LYS A 216 26.45 8.39 27.24
C LYS A 216 26.02 8.94 28.60
N LYS A 217 25.34 10.11 28.65
CA LYS A 217 24.82 10.67 29.91
C LYS A 217 23.76 9.76 30.53
N ILE A 218 22.80 9.29 29.71
CA ILE A 218 21.76 8.37 30.17
C ILE A 218 22.34 7.04 30.65
N THR A 219 23.28 6.47 29.89
CA THR A 219 23.94 5.20 30.25
C THR A 219 24.77 5.34 31.54
N LYS A 220 25.37 6.50 31.77
CA LYS A 220 26.12 6.78 33.00
C LYS A 220 25.20 6.94 34.21
N ALA A 221 24.09 7.69 34.05
CA ALA A 221 23.09 7.85 35.10
C ALA A 221 22.50 6.50 35.51
N LEU A 222 22.13 5.62 34.55
CA LEU A 222 21.61 4.28 34.84
C LEU A 222 22.62 3.37 35.54
N LYS A 223 23.94 3.52 35.26
CA LYS A 223 25.00 2.77 35.95
C LYS A 223 25.22 3.25 37.37
N ASP A 224 25.13 4.57 37.59
CA ASP A 224 25.29 5.17 38.90
C ASP A 224 24.11 4.80 39.79
N GLU A 225 22.88 4.79 39.29
CA GLU A 225 21.65 4.36 39.99
C GLU A 225 21.73 2.88 40.39
N LYS A 226 22.16 1.99 39.48
CA LYS A 226 22.33 0.56 39.76
C LYS A 226 23.44 0.28 40.79
N ASN A 227 24.48 1.11 40.85
CA ASN A 227 25.54 0.99 41.85
C ASN A 227 25.11 1.52 43.21
N THR A 228 24.10 2.39 43.27
CA THR A 228 23.54 2.91 44.52
C THR A 228 22.61 1.91 45.18
N ASP A 229 21.78 1.20 44.38
CA ASP A 229 20.90 0.13 44.89
C ASP A 229 21.68 -1.09 45.43
N ILE A 230 22.86 -1.40 44.89
CA ILE A 230 23.71 -2.51 45.36
C ILE A 230 24.42 -2.17 46.68
N ARG A 231 24.45 -0.90 47.10
CA ARG A 231 25.08 -0.48 48.35
C ARG A 231 24.14 -0.40 49.57
N LEU A 232 22.88 -0.71 49.37
CA LEU A 232 21.85 -0.64 50.43
C LEU A 232 21.46 -2.02 50.99
N ASP A 233 22.07 -3.11 50.49
CA ASP A 233 22.00 -4.47 51.03
C ASP A 233 23.36 -4.84 51.68
#